data_f852b9f4a3bcad12b783ae9adce1b560
#
_entry.id   f852b9f4a3bcad12b783ae9adce1b560
#
_cell.length_a   1.000
_cell.length_b   1.000
_cell.length_c   1.000
_cell.angle_alpha   90.00
_cell.angle_beta   90.00
_cell.angle_gamma   90.00
#
_symmetry.space_group_name_H-M   'P 1'
#
loop_
_entity.id
_entity.type
_entity.pdbx_description
1 polymer ?
#
loop_
_entity_poly.entity_id
_entity_poly.type
_entity_poly.pdbx_seq_one_letter_code
_entity_poly.pdbx_strand_id
1 'polypeptide(L)'
;MGKGRLLGACVMLLVVGLAAAIGTPQVAAQANFDRPGGDYLSSPVASGDPADCALVCERDRHCRAWSFSYPTDTTSGAMCWLKSNVPARVQDNCCVSGVRGAGVVEPRNGAEEISIDRLGGDYKNFEIKGGDGDDACRAACTGDNKCRAWTYARAGYVGRQAHCFLKKEIKPPRRKAGFISGVVR
;
A
#
# COMPACT_ATOMS: atom_id res chain seq x y z
N MET A 1 83.68 -5.53 -20.28
CA MET A 1 82.61 -5.73 -21.32
C MET A 1 81.50 -6.56 -20.68
N GLY A 2 80.42 -5.92 -20.19
CA GLY A 2 79.30 -6.56 -19.55
C GLY A 2 78.05 -5.85 -19.98
N LYS A 3 77.27 -6.49 -20.82
CA LYS A 3 75.94 -5.97 -21.31
C LYS A 3 74.88 -6.16 -20.24
N GLY A 4 74.38 -5.06 -19.66
CA GLY A 4 73.21 -5.05 -18.80
C GLY A 4 71.92 -5.14 -19.65
N ARG A 5 71.08 -6.12 -19.35
CA ARG A 5 69.70 -6.25 -19.87
C ARG A 5 68.74 -5.54 -18.91
N LEU A 6 68.11 -4.48 -19.37
CA LEU A 6 66.99 -3.87 -18.71
C LEU A 6 65.77 -4.72 -18.98
N LEU A 7 65.14 -5.33 -17.93
CA LEU A 7 63.82 -5.92 -17.95
C LEU A 7 62.84 -4.80 -17.67
N GLY A 8 62.09 -4.44 -18.69
CA GLY A 8 60.91 -3.56 -18.52
C GLY A 8 59.72 -4.32 -17.90
N ALA A 9 59.40 -3.99 -16.68
CA ALA A 9 58.19 -4.48 -16.05
C ALA A 9 56.96 -3.68 -16.54
N CYS A 10 56.14 -4.34 -17.33
CA CYS A 10 54.86 -3.80 -17.79
C CYS A 10 53.82 -3.98 -16.67
N VAL A 11 53.53 -2.89 -15.95
CA VAL A 11 52.49 -2.89 -14.92
C VAL A 11 51.14 -2.72 -15.64
N MET A 12 50.41 -3.83 -15.77
CA MET A 12 49.00 -3.79 -16.21
C MET A 12 48.13 -3.28 -15.05
N LEU A 13 47.64 -2.05 -15.15
CA LEU A 13 46.61 -1.50 -14.29
C LEU A 13 45.25 -2.10 -14.71
N LEU A 14 44.77 -3.07 -13.94
CA LEU A 14 43.41 -3.56 -14.01
C LEU A 14 42.47 -2.49 -13.41
N VAL A 15 41.80 -1.72 -14.27
CA VAL A 15 40.71 -0.85 -13.89
C VAL A 15 39.48 -1.73 -13.68
N VAL A 16 39.18 -2.10 -12.43
CA VAL A 16 37.91 -2.74 -12.05
C VAL A 16 36.84 -1.65 -12.05
N GLY A 17 36.10 -1.58 -13.16
CA GLY A 17 34.93 -0.72 -13.26
C GLY A 17 33.82 -1.22 -12.32
N LEU A 18 33.60 -0.50 -11.21
CA LEU A 18 32.45 -0.70 -10.35
C LEU A 18 31.21 -0.20 -11.13
N ALA A 19 30.48 -1.10 -11.80
CA ALA A 19 29.19 -0.81 -12.36
C ALA A 19 28.19 -0.65 -11.18
N ALA A 20 27.95 0.60 -10.78
CA ALA A 20 26.86 0.91 -9.88
C ALA A 20 25.54 0.56 -10.60
N ALA A 21 24.89 -0.51 -10.19
CA ALA A 21 23.52 -0.81 -10.61
C ALA A 21 22.62 0.32 -10.11
N ILE A 22 22.29 1.25 -10.99
CA ILE A 22 21.27 2.26 -10.75
C ILE A 22 19.94 1.50 -10.76
N GLY A 23 19.53 1.01 -9.59
CA GLY A 23 18.20 0.47 -9.40
C GLY A 23 17.18 1.56 -9.73
N THR A 24 16.42 1.38 -10.81
CA THR A 24 15.28 2.24 -11.11
C THR A 24 14.34 2.20 -9.90
N PRO A 25 13.91 3.35 -9.37
CA PRO A 25 12.97 3.36 -8.27
C PRO A 25 11.69 2.65 -8.73
N GLN A 26 11.41 1.47 -8.16
CA GLN A 26 10.13 0.81 -8.36
C GLN A 26 9.05 1.70 -7.75
N VAL A 27 8.21 2.25 -8.61
CA VAL A 27 7.07 3.07 -8.19
C VAL A 27 6.01 2.13 -7.62
N ALA A 28 6.06 1.94 -6.31
CA ALA A 28 5.06 1.17 -5.58
C ALA A 28 3.65 1.74 -5.81
N ALA A 29 2.62 0.89 -5.69
CA ALA A 29 1.24 1.35 -5.68
C ALA A 29 1.03 2.40 -4.59
N GLN A 30 0.27 3.44 -4.90
CA GLN A 30 0.10 4.59 -4.02
C GLN A 30 -1.33 4.67 -3.50
N ALA A 31 -1.45 4.67 -2.18
CA ALA A 31 -2.69 5.00 -1.50
C ALA A 31 -3.02 6.49 -1.67
N ASN A 32 -4.31 6.80 -1.71
CA ASN A 32 -4.86 8.15 -1.89
C ASN A 32 -4.53 8.78 -3.26
N PHE A 33 -4.33 7.93 -4.28
CA PHE A 33 -4.19 8.35 -5.67
C PHE A 33 -5.06 7.50 -6.58
N ASP A 34 -5.72 8.15 -7.52
CA ASP A 34 -6.34 7.54 -8.68
C ASP A 34 -5.52 7.79 -9.94
N ARG A 35 -5.84 7.04 -11.00
CA ARG A 35 -5.36 7.23 -12.38
C ARG A 35 -6.56 7.28 -13.33
N PRO A 36 -7.25 8.42 -13.45
CA PRO A 36 -8.46 8.53 -14.26
C PRO A 36 -8.21 8.22 -15.72
N GLY A 37 -9.11 7.46 -16.34
CA GLY A 37 -9.08 7.11 -17.75
C GLY A 37 -8.24 5.89 -18.12
N GLY A 38 -8.32 5.53 -19.40
CA GLY A 38 -7.65 4.35 -19.97
C GLY A 38 -8.26 3.00 -19.54
N ASP A 39 -9.42 3.00 -18.92
CA ASP A 39 -10.10 1.80 -18.44
C ASP A 39 -10.61 0.96 -19.61
N TYR A 40 -10.28 -0.33 -19.60
CA TYR A 40 -10.81 -1.29 -20.56
C TYR A 40 -11.57 -2.43 -19.88
N LEU A 41 -11.37 -2.62 -18.59
CA LEU A 41 -12.05 -3.62 -17.79
C LEU A 41 -12.26 -3.12 -16.36
N SER A 42 -13.41 -3.43 -15.78
CA SER A 42 -13.67 -3.25 -14.36
C SER A 42 -14.26 -4.53 -13.77
N SER A 43 -13.90 -4.83 -12.53
CA SER A 43 -14.40 -6.01 -11.81
C SER A 43 -14.53 -5.74 -10.31
N PRO A 44 -15.51 -6.36 -9.64
CA PRO A 44 -15.60 -6.26 -8.19
C PRO A 44 -14.45 -7.01 -7.52
N VAL A 45 -13.96 -6.44 -6.41
CA VAL A 45 -12.92 -7.05 -5.56
C VAL A 45 -13.56 -7.50 -4.25
N ALA A 46 -13.91 -8.78 -4.19
CA ALA A 46 -14.65 -9.34 -3.05
C ALA A 46 -13.87 -9.26 -1.72
N SER A 47 -12.55 -9.36 -1.76
CA SER A 47 -11.68 -9.21 -0.58
C SER A 47 -11.66 -7.78 -0.05
N GLY A 48 -11.93 -6.79 -0.92
CA GLY A 48 -11.72 -5.38 -0.62
C GLY A 48 -10.24 -5.00 -0.46
N ASP A 49 -9.33 -5.83 -0.97
CA ASP A 49 -7.88 -5.60 -0.89
C ASP A 49 -7.34 -5.07 -2.24
N PRO A 50 -6.70 -3.89 -2.29
CA PRO A 50 -6.11 -3.37 -3.52
C PRO A 50 -5.00 -4.28 -4.08
N ALA A 51 -4.39 -5.15 -3.26
CA ALA A 51 -3.41 -6.11 -3.73
C ALA A 51 -4.01 -7.12 -4.73
N ASP A 52 -5.27 -7.49 -4.57
CA ASP A 52 -5.94 -8.38 -5.52
C ASP A 52 -6.15 -7.70 -6.87
N CYS A 53 -6.48 -6.40 -6.88
CA CYS A 53 -6.56 -5.62 -8.11
C CYS A 53 -5.20 -5.56 -8.84
N ALA A 54 -4.11 -5.32 -8.09
CA ALA A 54 -2.77 -5.35 -8.64
C ALA A 54 -2.42 -6.72 -9.25
N LEU A 55 -2.76 -7.83 -8.57
CA LEU A 55 -2.53 -9.19 -9.07
C LEU A 55 -3.31 -9.50 -10.35
N VAL A 56 -4.54 -9.01 -10.47
CA VAL A 56 -5.32 -9.13 -11.70
C VAL A 56 -4.61 -8.42 -12.84
N CYS A 57 -4.11 -7.20 -12.62
CA CYS A 57 -3.33 -6.44 -13.61
C CYS A 57 -2.04 -7.17 -14.01
N GLU A 58 -1.32 -7.78 -13.05
CA GLU A 58 -0.09 -8.53 -13.34
C GLU A 58 -0.33 -9.73 -14.27
N ARG A 59 -1.47 -10.39 -14.13
CA ARG A 59 -1.84 -11.57 -14.92
C ARG A 59 -2.37 -11.22 -16.32
N ASP A 60 -2.84 -10.00 -16.51
CA ASP A 60 -3.38 -9.53 -17.78
C ASP A 60 -2.32 -8.78 -18.60
N ARG A 61 -1.94 -9.36 -19.75
CA ARG A 61 -0.92 -8.77 -20.65
C ARG A 61 -1.34 -7.41 -21.25
N HIS A 62 -2.63 -7.13 -21.29
CA HIS A 62 -3.17 -5.87 -21.79
C HIS A 62 -3.08 -4.77 -20.73
N CYS A 63 -3.08 -5.12 -19.46
CA CYS A 63 -3.01 -4.16 -18.37
C CYS A 63 -1.65 -3.46 -18.32
N ARG A 64 -1.69 -2.12 -18.18
CA ARG A 64 -0.51 -1.26 -17.99
C ARG A 64 -0.54 -0.55 -16.65
N ALA A 65 -1.73 -0.25 -16.15
CA ALA A 65 -1.95 0.37 -14.86
C ALA A 65 -3.30 -0.08 -14.30
N TRP A 66 -3.53 0.16 -13.03
CA TRP A 66 -4.76 -0.18 -12.35
C TRP A 66 -5.13 0.88 -11.33
N SER A 67 -6.43 0.99 -11.04
CA SER A 67 -6.97 1.71 -9.90
C SER A 67 -7.93 0.80 -9.15
N PHE A 68 -7.83 0.83 -7.85
CA PHE A 68 -8.76 0.20 -6.93
C PHE A 68 -9.56 1.29 -6.22
N SER A 69 -10.88 1.23 -6.28
CA SER A 69 -11.75 2.15 -5.55
C SER A 69 -12.39 1.47 -4.35
N TYR A 70 -12.31 2.13 -3.20
CA TYR A 70 -13.00 1.69 -2.00
C TYR A 70 -14.51 1.87 -2.13
N PRO A 71 -15.32 1.05 -1.44
CA PRO A 71 -16.77 1.25 -1.41
C PRO A 71 -17.14 2.64 -0.88
N THR A 72 -18.07 3.29 -1.53
CA THR A 72 -18.56 4.63 -1.12
C THR A 72 -19.74 4.54 -0.15
N ASP A 73 -20.44 3.40 -0.10
CA ASP A 73 -21.58 3.14 0.75
C ASP A 73 -21.63 1.67 1.22
N THR A 74 -22.69 1.30 1.94
CA THR A 74 -22.84 -0.06 2.47
C THR A 74 -23.27 -1.09 1.44
N THR A 75 -23.71 -0.67 0.26
CA THR A 75 -24.26 -1.52 -0.80
C THR A 75 -23.27 -1.74 -1.94
N SER A 76 -22.41 -0.75 -2.20
CA SER A 76 -21.36 -0.86 -3.21
C SER A 76 -20.15 -1.65 -2.69
N GLY A 77 -19.64 -2.56 -3.52
CA GLY A 77 -18.39 -3.27 -3.28
C GLY A 77 -17.17 -2.46 -3.70
N ALA A 78 -15.99 -2.93 -3.34
CA ALA A 78 -14.74 -2.41 -3.90
C ALA A 78 -14.63 -2.81 -5.37
N MET A 79 -14.03 -1.93 -6.18
CA MET A 79 -13.88 -2.14 -7.63
C MET A 79 -12.42 -2.04 -8.06
N CYS A 80 -12.04 -2.91 -8.98
CA CYS A 80 -10.77 -2.87 -9.68
C CYS A 80 -10.99 -2.35 -11.11
N TRP A 81 -10.20 -1.38 -11.53
CA TRP A 81 -10.21 -0.76 -12.85
C TRP A 81 -8.88 -1.04 -13.53
N LEU A 82 -8.88 -1.84 -14.59
CA LEU A 82 -7.68 -2.15 -15.37
C LEU A 82 -7.56 -1.20 -16.56
N LYS A 83 -6.36 -0.70 -16.81
CA LYS A 83 -6.07 0.36 -17.76
C LYS A 83 -5.09 -0.12 -18.82
N SER A 84 -5.39 0.21 -20.08
CA SER A 84 -4.56 -0.13 -21.24
C SER A 84 -3.34 0.78 -21.44
N ASN A 85 -3.30 1.90 -20.73
CA ASN A 85 -2.19 2.85 -20.70
C ASN A 85 -1.88 3.22 -19.23
N VAL A 86 -0.94 4.14 -19.02
CA VAL A 86 -0.57 4.65 -17.68
C VAL A 86 -0.98 6.11 -17.59
N PRO A 87 -2.22 6.42 -17.18
CA PRO A 87 -2.65 7.80 -16.96
C PRO A 87 -1.85 8.48 -15.84
N ALA A 88 -1.79 9.81 -15.89
CA ALA A 88 -1.25 10.58 -14.77
C ALA A 88 -2.05 10.31 -13.51
N ARG A 89 -1.35 10.20 -12.38
CA ARG A 89 -1.99 10.03 -11.07
C ARG A 89 -2.57 11.36 -10.59
N VAL A 90 -3.73 11.29 -9.97
CA VAL A 90 -4.41 12.43 -9.33
C VAL A 90 -4.64 12.06 -7.87
N GLN A 91 -4.41 12.99 -6.96
CA GLN A 91 -4.68 12.75 -5.55
C GLN A 91 -6.19 12.59 -5.33
N ASP A 92 -6.60 11.44 -4.85
CA ASP A 92 -7.98 11.13 -4.51
C ASP A 92 -8.04 10.06 -3.43
N ASN A 93 -8.69 10.38 -2.32
CA ASN A 93 -8.84 9.47 -1.17
C ASN A 93 -9.77 8.27 -1.44
N CYS A 94 -10.40 8.21 -2.63
CA CYS A 94 -11.21 7.07 -3.02
C CYS A 94 -10.39 5.80 -3.18
N CYS A 95 -9.09 5.97 -3.51
CA CYS A 95 -8.48 5.00 -4.39
C CYS A 95 -7.05 4.65 -3.98
N VAL A 96 -6.64 3.47 -4.42
CA VAL A 96 -5.23 3.05 -4.49
C VAL A 96 -4.94 2.75 -5.96
N SER A 97 -3.86 3.25 -6.49
CA SER A 97 -3.51 2.98 -7.88
C SER A 97 -2.05 2.58 -8.05
N GLY A 98 -1.78 1.85 -9.12
CA GLY A 98 -0.43 1.39 -9.42
C GLY A 98 -0.21 1.17 -10.92
N VAL A 99 1.03 0.87 -11.25
CA VAL A 99 1.48 0.51 -12.59
C VAL A 99 1.84 -0.97 -12.59
N ARG A 100 1.54 -1.68 -13.66
CA ARG A 100 1.96 -3.08 -13.83
C ARG A 100 3.47 -3.22 -13.67
N GLY A 101 3.93 -4.24 -12.97
CA GLY A 101 5.35 -4.50 -12.71
C GLY A 101 5.95 -3.66 -11.57
N ALA A 102 5.19 -2.74 -10.98
CA ALA A 102 5.62 -1.94 -9.84
C ALA A 102 5.60 -2.71 -8.51
N GLY A 103 5.25 -3.98 -8.55
CA GLY A 103 5.03 -4.84 -7.39
C GLY A 103 3.67 -4.61 -6.75
N VAL A 104 3.15 -5.67 -6.16
CA VAL A 104 1.98 -5.58 -5.28
C VAL A 104 2.49 -4.95 -3.99
N VAL A 105 2.05 -3.72 -3.72
CA VAL A 105 2.12 -3.23 -2.35
C VAL A 105 0.98 -3.93 -1.62
N GLU A 106 1.29 -5.09 -1.05
CA GLU A 106 0.41 -5.61 -0.01
C GLU A 106 0.17 -4.48 0.99
N PRO A 107 -1.04 -4.37 1.58
CA PRO A 107 -1.22 -3.54 2.75
C PRO A 107 -0.16 -4.00 3.75
N ARG A 108 0.90 -3.23 3.84
CA ARG A 108 2.04 -3.59 4.68
C ARG A 108 1.59 -3.46 6.12
N ASN A 109 2.11 -4.31 6.98
CA ASN A 109 1.98 -4.11 8.41
C ASN A 109 2.20 -2.64 8.73
N GLY A 110 1.18 -1.98 9.25
CA GLY A 110 1.22 -0.58 9.61
C GLY A 110 0.86 0.44 8.49
N ALA A 111 0.43 0.01 7.31
CA ALA A 111 -0.13 0.97 6.35
C ALA A 111 -1.43 1.56 6.88
N GLU A 112 -1.54 2.87 6.86
CA GLU A 112 -2.73 3.60 7.26
C GLU A 112 -3.67 3.78 6.06
N GLU A 113 -4.94 3.52 6.30
CA GLU A 113 -6.02 3.68 5.34
C GLU A 113 -6.89 4.86 5.80
N ILE A 114 -6.56 6.05 5.34
CA ILE A 114 -7.24 7.30 5.74
C ILE A 114 -8.66 7.34 5.18
N SER A 115 -9.63 7.78 6.00
CA SER A 115 -11.05 7.81 5.67
C SER A 115 -11.66 6.45 5.37
N ILE A 116 -11.13 5.41 5.98
CA ILE A 116 -11.57 4.02 5.85
C ILE A 116 -11.97 3.45 7.20
N ASP A 117 -13.10 2.76 7.22
CA ASP A 117 -13.54 1.87 8.30
C ASP A 117 -13.56 0.43 7.80
N ARG A 118 -13.06 -0.50 8.61
CA ARG A 118 -13.16 -1.95 8.41
C ARG A 118 -14.20 -2.49 9.38
N LEU A 119 -15.48 -2.21 9.11
CA LEU A 119 -16.60 -2.48 10.00
C LEU A 119 -16.72 -3.96 10.36
N GLY A 120 -16.77 -4.26 11.67
CA GLY A 120 -16.96 -5.60 12.23
C GLY A 120 -15.67 -6.34 12.52
N GLY A 121 -15.81 -7.56 13.05
CA GLY A 121 -14.68 -8.37 13.50
C GLY A 121 -14.03 -7.90 14.80
N ASP A 122 -14.64 -6.93 15.48
CA ASP A 122 -14.12 -6.34 16.71
C ASP A 122 -14.14 -7.37 17.87
N TYR A 123 -13.04 -7.47 18.59
CA TYR A 123 -12.96 -8.27 19.80
C TYR A 123 -12.57 -7.43 21.03
N LYS A 124 -12.08 -6.21 20.79
CA LYS A 124 -11.69 -5.26 21.84
C LYS A 124 -11.86 -3.83 21.30
N ASN A 125 -12.33 -2.94 22.14
CA ASN A 125 -12.34 -1.51 21.85
C ASN A 125 -12.01 -0.72 23.10
N PHE A 126 -11.51 0.50 22.94
CA PHE A 126 -11.17 1.38 24.04
C PHE A 126 -11.07 2.84 23.58
N GLU A 127 -11.27 3.75 24.51
CA GLU A 127 -11.04 5.16 24.30
C GLU A 127 -9.56 5.48 24.29
N ILE A 128 -9.14 6.32 23.35
CA ILE A 128 -7.79 6.87 23.30
C ILE A 128 -7.79 8.21 24.03
N LYS A 129 -6.98 8.32 25.07
CA LYS A 129 -6.84 9.50 25.89
C LYS A 129 -5.61 10.30 25.44
N GLY A 130 -5.79 11.62 25.40
CA GLY A 130 -4.67 12.52 25.11
C GLY A 130 -4.19 12.53 23.68
N GLY A 131 -3.61 13.19 22.98
CA GLY A 131 -3.24 13.35 21.57
C GLY A 131 -2.53 12.20 20.86
N ASP A 132 -2.59 10.98 21.38
CA ASP A 132 -1.85 9.81 20.86
C ASP A 132 -2.32 9.30 19.48
N GLY A 133 -3.44 9.81 19.00
CA GLY A 133 -3.92 9.58 17.64
C GLY A 133 -4.16 8.10 17.27
N ASP A 134 -4.12 7.83 15.99
CA ASP A 134 -4.26 6.49 15.41
C ASP A 134 -3.02 5.61 15.64
N ASP A 135 -1.86 6.20 15.88
CA ASP A 135 -0.62 5.50 16.23
C ASP A 135 -0.78 4.61 17.47
N ALA A 136 -1.49 5.10 18.49
CA ALA A 136 -1.77 4.29 19.69
C ALA A 136 -2.66 3.08 19.37
N CYS A 137 -3.63 3.24 18.47
CA CYS A 137 -4.48 2.14 18.02
C CYS A 137 -3.68 1.10 17.22
N ARG A 138 -2.84 1.56 16.31
CA ARG A 138 -1.93 0.72 15.54
C ARG A 138 -0.97 -0.06 16.44
N ALA A 139 -0.33 0.62 17.39
CA ALA A 139 0.60 0.01 18.34
C ALA A 139 -0.09 -1.06 19.19
N ALA A 140 -1.31 -0.79 19.68
CA ALA A 140 -2.09 -1.75 20.44
C ALA A 140 -2.42 -3.00 19.62
N CYS A 141 -2.71 -2.85 18.31
CA CYS A 141 -2.95 -3.98 17.41
C CYS A 141 -1.67 -4.76 17.11
N THR A 142 -0.58 -4.08 16.88
CA THR A 142 0.72 -4.71 16.61
C THR A 142 1.23 -5.52 17.80
N GLY A 143 0.95 -5.06 19.02
CA GLY A 143 1.32 -5.74 20.26
C GLY A 143 0.40 -6.89 20.68
N ASP A 144 -0.71 -7.12 19.97
CA ASP A 144 -1.68 -8.16 20.28
C ASP A 144 -1.74 -9.24 19.21
N ASN A 145 -1.29 -10.45 19.55
CA ASN A 145 -1.25 -11.60 18.64
C ASN A 145 -2.62 -12.01 18.06
N LYS A 146 -3.71 -11.59 18.68
CA LYS A 146 -5.08 -11.78 18.16
C LYS A 146 -5.46 -10.78 17.09
N CYS A 147 -4.83 -9.60 17.09
CA CYS A 147 -5.19 -8.52 16.20
C CYS A 147 -4.75 -8.83 14.75
N ARG A 148 -5.64 -8.56 13.82
CA ARG A 148 -5.38 -8.68 12.37
C ARG A 148 -5.61 -7.36 11.65
N ALA A 149 -6.47 -6.51 12.20
CA ALA A 149 -6.75 -5.18 11.70
C ALA A 149 -7.20 -4.27 12.83
N TRP A 150 -7.10 -2.99 12.62
CA TRP A 150 -7.55 -1.98 13.57
C TRP A 150 -8.33 -0.88 12.86
N THR A 151 -9.18 -0.20 13.61
CA THR A 151 -9.84 1.02 13.17
C THR A 151 -9.79 2.05 14.29
N TYR A 152 -9.32 3.23 13.95
CA TYR A 152 -9.36 4.41 14.81
C TYR A 152 -10.51 5.32 14.36
N ALA A 153 -11.34 5.76 15.29
CA ALA A 153 -12.36 6.77 15.08
C ALA A 153 -11.96 8.05 15.81
N ARG A 154 -11.91 9.16 15.09
CA ARG A 154 -11.63 10.47 15.68
C ARG A 154 -12.69 10.85 16.72
N ALA A 155 -12.32 11.69 17.68
CA ALA A 155 -13.26 12.23 18.65
C ALA A 155 -14.47 12.89 17.96
N GLY A 156 -15.65 12.66 18.49
CA GLY A 156 -16.92 13.13 17.92
C GLY A 156 -17.60 12.20 16.93
N TYR A 157 -16.93 11.15 16.44
CA TYR A 157 -17.51 10.22 15.45
C TYR A 157 -18.19 9.00 16.07
N VAL A 158 -17.69 8.51 17.19
CA VAL A 158 -18.29 7.37 17.94
C VAL A 158 -18.66 7.79 19.35
N GLY A 159 -17.95 8.73 19.90
CA GLY A 159 -18.13 9.25 21.25
C GLY A 159 -17.38 10.57 21.43
N ARG A 160 -17.36 11.09 22.63
CA ARG A 160 -16.66 12.37 22.96
C ARG A 160 -15.16 12.24 22.80
N GLN A 161 -14.60 11.06 23.06
CA GLN A 161 -13.19 10.73 22.91
C GLN A 161 -12.96 9.97 21.61
N ALA A 162 -11.72 9.97 21.14
CA ALA A 162 -11.31 9.09 20.06
C ALA A 162 -11.39 7.63 20.51
N HIS A 163 -11.67 6.72 19.58
CA HIS A 163 -11.93 5.31 19.88
C HIS A 163 -11.10 4.39 19.00
N CYS A 164 -10.53 3.36 19.60
CA CYS A 164 -9.81 2.30 18.90
C CYS A 164 -10.62 1.00 18.91
N PHE A 165 -10.68 0.32 17.78
CA PHE A 165 -11.30 -0.97 17.58
C PHE A 165 -10.26 -1.96 17.09
N LEU A 166 -9.96 -3.00 17.86
CA LEU A 166 -9.09 -4.10 17.48
C LEU A 166 -9.90 -5.25 16.93
N LYS A 167 -9.50 -5.76 15.76
CA LYS A 167 -10.26 -6.74 14.97
C LYS A 167 -9.47 -8.04 14.84
N LYS A 168 -10.14 -9.16 15.07
CA LYS A 168 -9.58 -10.51 14.86
C LYS A 168 -9.64 -10.98 13.40
N GLU A 169 -10.37 -10.25 12.57
CA GLU A 169 -10.59 -10.53 11.15
C GLU A 169 -10.35 -9.28 10.32
N ILE A 170 -9.77 -9.45 9.14
CA ILE A 170 -9.64 -8.39 8.15
C ILE A 170 -10.97 -8.30 7.39
N LYS A 171 -11.75 -7.26 7.65
CA LYS A 171 -13.00 -7.00 6.92
C LYS A 171 -12.74 -6.07 5.73
N PRO A 172 -13.58 -6.13 4.69
CA PRO A 172 -13.46 -5.21 3.56
C PRO A 172 -13.48 -3.75 4.00
N PRO A 173 -12.59 -2.91 3.44
CA PRO A 173 -12.56 -1.50 3.76
C PRO A 173 -13.79 -0.79 3.20
N ARG A 174 -14.29 0.20 3.93
CA ARG A 174 -15.40 1.07 3.52
C ARG A 174 -15.03 2.52 3.78
N ARG A 175 -15.37 3.38 2.84
CA ARG A 175 -15.14 4.81 2.97
C ARG A 175 -15.96 5.39 4.12
N LYS A 176 -15.28 6.05 5.07
CA LYS A 176 -15.94 6.67 6.22
C LYS A 176 -15.07 7.80 6.77
N ALA A 177 -15.52 9.03 6.57
CA ALA A 177 -14.81 10.20 7.06
C ALA A 177 -14.61 10.13 8.58
N GLY A 178 -13.45 10.60 9.05
CA GLY A 178 -13.11 10.60 10.47
C GLY A 178 -12.60 9.28 11.03
N PHE A 179 -12.49 8.24 10.16
CA PHE A 179 -11.92 6.94 10.51
C PHE A 179 -10.58 6.74 9.82
N ILE A 180 -9.70 5.99 10.48
CA ILE A 180 -8.43 5.51 9.94
C ILE A 180 -8.33 4.04 10.30
N SER A 181 -8.01 3.20 9.34
CA SER A 181 -7.85 1.77 9.56
C SER A 181 -6.46 1.29 9.15
N GLY A 182 -6.14 0.07 9.51
CA GLY A 182 -4.95 -0.60 9.05
C GLY A 182 -5.01 -2.10 9.30
N VAL A 183 -4.13 -2.83 8.63
CA VAL A 183 -4.01 -4.29 8.72
C VAL A 183 -2.67 -4.64 9.33
N VAL A 184 -2.67 -5.58 10.28
CA VAL A 184 -1.49 -6.19 10.89
C VAL A 184 -1.50 -7.67 10.51
N ARG A 185 -0.43 -8.16 9.88
CA ARG A 185 -0.28 -9.55 9.44
C ARG A 185 0.92 -10.21 10.12
#